data_9392113b108c889eda0b264cb515d4a3
#
_entry.id   9392113b108c889eda0b264cb515d4a3
#
_cell.length_a   1.000
_cell.length_b   1.000
_cell.length_c   1.000
_cell.angle_alpha   90.00
_cell.angle_beta   90.00
_cell.angle_gamma   90.00
#
_symmetry.space_group_name_H-M   'P 1'
#
loop_
_entity.id
_entity.type
_entity.pdbx_description
1 polymer ?
#
loop_
_entity_poly.entity_id
_entity_poly.type
_entity_poly.pdbx_seq_one_letter_code
_entity_poly.pdbx_strand_id
1 'polypeptide(L)'
;WPDQDVVVTPVTTQWATVALAGPRARNVLARLATDVDLSRDAFPHLHVRTGRLAGVPTRLYRVSFSGELGYEINVPARYGAALWRALEDAGREFGIAPYGTEALLLLRLEKGFLHVGLDTDGTTSPADVGW
;
A
#
# COMPACT_ATOMS: atom_id res chain seq x y z
N TRP A 1 -19.72 6.26 22.01
CA TRP A 1 -19.81 7.43 22.90
C TRP A 1 -21.04 8.23 22.51
N PRO A 2 -22.25 7.85 23.00
CA PRO A 2 -23.51 8.47 22.55
C PRO A 2 -23.65 9.95 22.96
N ASP A 3 -22.86 10.39 23.97
CA ASP A 3 -22.90 11.75 24.48
C ASP A 3 -21.91 12.71 23.77
N GLN A 4 -21.23 12.21 22.73
CA GLN A 4 -20.28 13.00 21.95
C GLN A 4 -20.97 13.52 20.69
N ASP A 5 -20.82 14.82 20.40
CA ASP A 5 -21.27 15.42 19.15
C ASP A 5 -20.27 15.07 18.03
N VAL A 6 -20.30 13.81 17.59
CA VAL A 6 -19.37 13.26 16.60
C VAL A 6 -20.15 12.52 15.52
N VAL A 7 -19.83 12.83 14.27
CA VAL A 7 -20.34 12.10 13.09
C VAL A 7 -19.21 11.33 12.43
N VAL A 8 -19.40 10.01 12.24
CA VAL A 8 -18.47 9.13 11.54
C VAL A 8 -19.05 8.79 10.17
N THR A 9 -18.35 9.17 9.12
CA THR A 9 -18.77 8.90 7.74
C THR A 9 -17.72 8.04 7.04
N PRO A 10 -18.07 6.83 6.55
CA PRO A 10 -17.16 6.01 5.75
C PRO A 10 -16.82 6.70 4.44
N VAL A 11 -15.53 6.80 4.14
CA VAL A 11 -15.02 7.40 2.89
C VAL A 11 -14.25 6.41 2.02
N THR A 12 -14.35 5.11 2.31
CA THR A 12 -13.62 4.03 1.63
C THR A 12 -13.83 4.05 0.12
N THR A 13 -15.08 4.24 -0.34
CA THR A 13 -15.42 4.27 -1.76
C THR A 13 -14.94 5.53 -2.50
N GLN A 14 -14.45 6.52 -1.77
CA GLN A 14 -13.88 7.74 -2.36
C GLN A 14 -12.42 7.56 -2.78
N TRP A 15 -11.80 6.44 -2.41
CA TRP A 15 -10.40 6.15 -2.65
C TRP A 15 -10.22 4.89 -3.49
N ALA A 16 -9.23 4.92 -4.37
CA ALA A 16 -8.66 3.75 -5.02
C ALA A 16 -7.27 3.52 -4.46
N THR A 17 -6.96 2.26 -4.12
CA THR A 17 -5.66 1.87 -3.58
C THR A 17 -5.01 0.85 -4.51
N VAL A 18 -3.74 1.08 -4.82
CA VAL A 18 -2.90 0.13 -5.56
C VAL A 18 -1.69 -0.21 -4.69
N ALA A 19 -1.46 -1.50 -4.47
CA ALA A 19 -0.25 -1.99 -3.85
C ALA A 19 0.83 -2.20 -4.93
N LEU A 20 2.01 -1.61 -4.72
CA LEU A 20 3.20 -1.81 -5.54
C LEU A 20 4.27 -2.44 -4.67
N ALA A 21 4.70 -3.65 -4.98
CA ALA A 21 5.67 -4.40 -4.18
C ALA A 21 6.79 -4.97 -5.05
N GLY A 22 7.95 -5.17 -4.45
CA GLY A 22 9.13 -5.76 -5.07
C GLY A 22 10.38 -4.90 -4.91
N PRO A 23 11.57 -5.45 -5.14
CA PRO A 23 12.84 -4.77 -4.89
C PRO A 23 13.02 -3.49 -5.70
N ARG A 24 12.32 -3.37 -6.84
CA ARG A 24 12.35 -2.21 -7.74
C ARG A 24 11.15 -1.27 -7.60
N ALA A 25 10.26 -1.47 -6.63
CA ALA A 25 9.06 -0.66 -6.44
C ALA A 25 9.36 0.84 -6.33
N ARG A 26 10.44 1.22 -5.63
CA ARG A 26 10.88 2.61 -5.53
C ARG A 26 11.29 3.19 -6.88
N ASN A 27 11.96 2.40 -7.71
CA ASN A 27 12.39 2.82 -9.04
C ASN A 27 11.19 3.09 -9.96
N VAL A 28 10.16 2.24 -9.88
CA VAL A 28 8.91 2.44 -10.61
C VAL A 28 8.25 3.76 -10.20
N LEU A 29 8.12 4.02 -8.88
CA LEU A 29 7.55 5.29 -8.40
C LEU A 29 8.37 6.50 -8.85
N ALA A 30 9.69 6.39 -8.87
CA ALA A 30 10.57 7.48 -9.28
C ALA A 30 10.45 7.83 -10.78
N ARG A 31 9.87 6.94 -11.61
CA ARG A 31 9.54 7.24 -13.02
C ARG A 31 8.28 8.09 -13.16
N LEU A 32 7.43 8.08 -12.15
CA LEU A 32 6.25 8.94 -12.13
C LEU A 32 6.64 10.29 -11.52
N ALA A 33 6.24 11.39 -12.16
CA ALA A 33 6.47 12.72 -11.63
C ALA A 33 5.85 12.84 -10.23
N THR A 34 6.67 13.09 -9.22
CA THR A 34 6.24 13.24 -7.82
C THR A 34 6.99 14.36 -7.12
N ASP A 35 6.33 15.02 -6.20
CA ASP A 35 6.91 16.00 -5.27
C ASP A 35 7.31 15.36 -3.92
N VAL A 36 7.10 14.04 -3.78
CA VAL A 36 7.48 13.28 -2.58
C VAL A 36 8.93 12.82 -2.71
N ASP A 37 9.75 13.11 -1.70
CA ASP A 37 11.07 12.50 -1.59
C ASP A 37 10.94 11.02 -1.25
N LEU A 38 11.26 10.17 -2.23
CA LEU A 38 11.19 8.72 -2.13
C LEU A 38 12.48 8.09 -1.58
N SER A 39 13.48 8.88 -1.20
CA SER A 39 14.73 8.35 -0.65
C SER A 39 14.49 7.49 0.59
N ARG A 40 15.43 6.61 0.90
CA ARG A 40 15.28 5.69 2.04
C ARG A 40 15.16 6.43 3.37
N ASP A 41 15.91 7.51 3.51
CA ASP A 41 15.98 8.26 4.75
C ASP A 41 14.76 9.19 4.92
N ALA A 42 14.29 9.80 3.83
CA ALA A 42 13.11 10.67 3.87
C ALA A 42 11.79 9.88 3.95
N PHE A 43 11.77 8.64 3.43
CA PHE A 43 10.56 7.81 3.43
C PHE A 43 10.85 6.39 3.95
N PRO A 44 11.13 6.23 5.25
CA PRO A 44 11.39 4.93 5.85
C PRO A 44 10.12 4.08 5.98
N HIS A 45 10.30 2.81 6.37
CA HIS A 45 9.19 1.88 6.60
C HIS A 45 8.23 2.39 7.68
N LEU A 46 6.94 2.07 7.55
CA LEU A 46 5.82 2.50 8.41
C LEU A 46 5.55 4.02 8.39
N HIS A 47 6.05 4.72 7.39
CA HIS A 47 5.73 6.14 7.21
C HIS A 47 4.68 6.36 6.13
N VAL A 48 4.00 7.49 6.23
CA VAL A 48 3.08 8.01 5.22
C VAL A 48 3.57 9.36 4.71
N ARG A 49 3.37 9.60 3.43
CA ARG A 49 3.61 10.89 2.77
C ARG A 49 2.40 11.26 1.93
N THR A 50 2.06 12.53 1.94
CA THR A 50 1.08 13.11 1.04
C THR A 50 1.79 14.00 0.03
N GLY A 51 1.31 14.00 -1.20
CA GLY A 51 1.89 14.79 -2.28
C GLY A 51 1.13 14.53 -3.58
N ARG A 52 1.83 14.65 -4.68
CA ARG A 52 1.29 14.37 -6.02
C ARG A 52 2.10 13.27 -6.69
N LEU A 53 1.40 12.40 -7.40
CA LEU A 53 2.01 11.37 -8.23
C LEU A 53 1.36 11.47 -9.62
N ALA A 54 2.17 11.68 -10.66
CA ALA A 54 1.68 11.95 -12.01
C ALA A 54 0.61 13.06 -12.05
N GLY A 55 0.79 14.11 -11.24
CA GLY A 55 -0.15 15.24 -11.13
C GLY A 55 -1.40 14.98 -10.26
N VAL A 56 -1.61 13.75 -9.75
CA VAL A 56 -2.76 13.38 -8.94
C VAL A 56 -2.45 13.51 -7.45
N PRO A 57 -3.32 14.12 -6.63
CA PRO A 57 -3.19 14.12 -5.18
C PRO A 57 -3.15 12.68 -4.66
N THR A 58 -2.15 12.36 -3.86
CA THR A 58 -1.85 10.98 -3.47
C THR A 58 -1.45 10.90 -2.00
N ARG A 59 -1.82 9.80 -1.35
CA ARG A 59 -1.24 9.36 -0.08
C ARG A 59 -0.42 8.10 -0.37
N LEU A 60 0.85 8.14 -0.02
CA LEU A 60 1.77 7.03 -0.15
C LEU A 60 2.05 6.46 1.23
N TYR A 61 1.80 5.18 1.42
CA TYR A 61 2.15 4.45 2.63
C TYR A 61 3.32 3.54 2.32
N ARG A 62 4.38 3.63 3.10
CA ARG A 62 5.56 2.79 2.99
C ARG A 62 5.36 1.54 3.85
N VAL A 63 4.47 0.68 3.42
CA VAL A 63 4.06 -0.56 4.10
C VAL A 63 4.17 -1.74 3.14
N SER A 64 4.20 -2.94 3.68
CA SER A 64 4.24 -4.15 2.88
C SER A 64 3.55 -5.29 3.62
N PHE A 65 2.70 -6.00 2.92
CA PHE A 65 2.15 -7.27 3.38
C PHE A 65 2.82 -8.47 2.69
N SER A 66 3.39 -8.26 1.51
CA SER A 66 4.18 -9.29 0.81
C SER A 66 5.57 -9.53 1.44
N GLY A 67 6.01 -8.67 2.36
CA GLY A 67 7.37 -8.73 2.90
C GLY A 67 8.44 -8.04 2.05
N GLU A 68 8.12 -7.68 0.81
CA GLU A 68 8.99 -6.96 -0.11
C GLU A 68 9.00 -5.46 0.17
N LEU A 69 9.90 -4.72 -0.50
CA LEU A 69 9.80 -3.26 -0.57
C LEU A 69 8.45 -2.89 -1.18
N GLY A 70 7.56 -2.32 -0.39
CA GLY A 70 6.19 -2.07 -0.80
C GLY A 70 5.72 -0.65 -0.56
N TYR A 71 4.75 -0.24 -1.34
CA TYR A 71 4.00 1.00 -1.19
C TYR A 71 2.51 0.74 -1.43
N GLU A 72 1.66 1.30 -0.59
CA GLU A 72 0.25 1.44 -0.89
C GLU A 72 -0.01 2.85 -1.36
N ILE A 73 -0.55 2.98 -2.56
CA ILE A 73 -0.74 4.22 -3.28
C ILE A 73 -2.24 4.52 -3.29
N ASN A 74 -2.66 5.52 -2.55
CA ASN A 74 -4.05 5.90 -2.42
C ASN A 74 -4.31 7.20 -3.19
N VAL A 75 -5.26 7.16 -4.13
CA VAL A 75 -5.72 8.31 -4.91
C VAL A 75 -7.23 8.44 -4.83
N PRO A 76 -7.83 9.61 -5.10
CA PRO A 76 -9.28 9.70 -5.24
C PRO A 76 -9.78 8.70 -6.29
N ALA A 77 -10.89 8.01 -6.02
CA ALA A 77 -11.37 6.83 -6.76
C ALA A 77 -11.40 7.03 -8.29
N ARG A 78 -11.76 8.23 -8.75
CA ARG A 78 -11.80 8.57 -10.18
C ARG A 78 -10.47 8.44 -10.91
N TYR A 79 -9.35 8.43 -10.19
CA TYR A 79 -8.00 8.32 -10.77
C TYR A 79 -7.43 6.89 -10.71
N GLY A 80 -8.15 5.93 -10.11
CA GLY A 80 -7.64 4.57 -9.91
C GLY A 80 -7.16 3.89 -11.20
N ALA A 81 -7.99 3.91 -12.25
CA ALA A 81 -7.61 3.31 -13.54
C ALA A 81 -6.44 4.04 -14.22
N ALA A 82 -6.34 5.36 -14.07
CA ALA A 82 -5.23 6.14 -14.61
C ALA A 82 -3.93 5.82 -13.86
N LEU A 83 -4.00 5.72 -12.53
CA LEU A 83 -2.85 5.31 -11.70
C LEU A 83 -2.35 3.92 -12.08
N TRP A 84 -3.25 2.94 -12.24
CA TRP A 84 -2.89 1.59 -12.63
C TRP A 84 -2.08 1.59 -13.93
N ARG A 85 -2.60 2.23 -14.99
CA ARG A 85 -1.90 2.30 -16.29
C ARG A 85 -0.55 3.01 -16.18
N ALA A 86 -0.48 4.10 -15.42
CA ALA A 86 0.77 4.83 -15.23
C ALA A 86 1.83 3.96 -14.53
N LEU A 87 1.43 3.14 -13.56
CA LEU A 87 2.33 2.20 -12.89
C LEU A 87 2.78 1.08 -13.82
N GLU A 88 1.87 0.51 -14.61
CA GLU A 88 2.23 -0.51 -15.61
C GLU A 88 3.23 0.05 -16.64
N ASP A 89 2.97 1.24 -17.17
CA ASP A 89 3.86 1.89 -18.14
C ASP A 89 5.23 2.20 -17.55
N ALA A 90 5.27 2.79 -16.36
CA ALA A 90 6.52 3.12 -15.66
C ALA A 90 7.30 1.86 -15.23
N GLY A 91 6.60 0.77 -14.98
CA GLY A 91 7.17 -0.48 -14.51
C GLY A 91 7.68 -1.43 -15.60
N ARG A 92 7.36 -1.19 -16.88
CA ARG A 92 7.72 -2.09 -18.00
C ARG A 92 9.21 -2.40 -18.06
N GLU A 93 10.05 -1.39 -17.96
CA GLU A 93 11.51 -1.55 -17.98
C GLU A 93 12.05 -2.35 -16.78
N PHE A 94 11.26 -2.44 -15.70
CA PHE A 94 11.60 -3.16 -14.47
C PHE A 94 10.97 -4.55 -14.39
N GLY A 95 10.19 -4.94 -15.41
CA GLY A 95 9.51 -6.23 -15.45
C GLY A 95 8.31 -6.30 -14.50
N ILE A 96 7.56 -5.20 -14.34
CA ILE A 96 6.35 -5.18 -13.52
C ILE A 96 5.33 -6.19 -14.06
N ALA A 97 4.67 -6.90 -13.15
CA ALA A 97 3.58 -7.79 -13.47
C ALA A 97 2.47 -7.68 -12.43
N PRO A 98 1.20 -7.73 -12.83
CA PRO A 98 0.10 -7.90 -11.88
C PRO A 98 0.23 -9.24 -11.15
N TYR A 99 -0.08 -9.25 -9.85
CA TYR A 99 -0.15 -10.48 -9.06
C TYR A 99 -1.45 -10.51 -8.25
N GLY A 100 -1.98 -11.70 -8.05
CA GLY A 100 -3.26 -11.92 -7.38
C GLY A 100 -3.12 -12.14 -5.88
N THR A 101 -4.27 -12.29 -5.22
CA THR A 101 -4.37 -12.48 -3.77
C THR A 101 -3.66 -13.75 -3.30
N GLU A 102 -3.70 -14.84 -4.07
CA GLU A 102 -3.02 -16.08 -3.68
C GLU A 102 -1.50 -15.90 -3.64
N ALA A 103 -0.92 -15.22 -4.64
CA ALA A 103 0.50 -14.91 -4.63
C ALA A 103 0.88 -14.01 -3.43
N LEU A 104 0.03 -13.03 -3.11
CA LEU A 104 0.20 -12.18 -1.94
C LEU A 104 0.19 -13.00 -0.64
N LEU A 105 -0.74 -13.95 -0.52
CA LEU A 105 -0.86 -14.81 0.65
C LEU A 105 0.34 -15.75 0.81
N LEU A 106 0.92 -16.24 -0.28
CA LEU A 106 2.16 -17.01 -0.24
C LEU A 106 3.34 -16.14 0.22
N LEU A 107 3.51 -14.97 -0.38
CA LEU A 107 4.60 -14.05 -0.04
C LEU A 107 4.55 -13.61 1.43
N ARG A 108 3.38 -13.29 1.95
CA ARG A 108 3.23 -12.93 3.37
C ARG A 108 3.59 -14.10 4.29
N LEU A 109 3.23 -15.33 3.88
CA LEU A 109 3.53 -16.54 4.65
C LEU A 109 5.04 -16.80 4.69
N GLU A 110 5.74 -16.69 3.56
CA GLU A 110 7.19 -16.78 3.50
C GLU A 110 7.89 -15.75 4.39
N LYS A 111 7.28 -14.58 4.54
CA LYS A 111 7.77 -13.52 5.43
C LYS A 111 7.41 -13.76 6.89
N GLY A 112 6.46 -14.62 7.19
CA GLY A 112 5.94 -14.86 8.54
C GLY A 112 4.95 -13.79 9.00
N PHE A 113 4.29 -13.09 8.08
CA PHE A 113 3.26 -12.10 8.42
C PHE A 113 1.92 -12.79 8.66
N LEU A 114 1.28 -12.44 9.78
CA LEU A 114 -0.03 -12.96 10.14
C LEU A 114 -1.14 -12.34 9.29
N HIS A 115 -2.09 -13.17 8.92
CA HIS A 115 -3.37 -12.74 8.36
C HIS A 115 -4.47 -13.01 9.38
N VAL A 116 -4.92 -11.95 10.05
CA VAL A 116 -5.98 -12.03 11.07
C VAL A 116 -7.24 -12.63 10.45
N GLY A 117 -7.81 -13.62 11.13
CA GLY A 117 -8.97 -14.37 10.66
C GLY A 117 -8.65 -15.57 9.75
N LEU A 118 -7.42 -15.70 9.24
CA LEU A 118 -6.95 -16.88 8.55
C LEU A 118 -5.99 -17.70 9.44
N ASP A 119 -5.04 -17.02 10.06
CA ASP A 119 -4.03 -17.64 10.95
C ASP A 119 -4.42 -17.51 12.44
N THR A 120 -5.47 -16.78 12.75
CA THR A 120 -5.94 -16.49 14.11
C THR A 120 -7.45 -16.64 14.19
N ASP A 121 -7.96 -16.85 15.39
CA ASP A 121 -9.40 -16.90 15.69
C ASP A 121 -9.76 -15.89 16.81
N GLY A 122 -11.02 -15.92 17.26
CA GLY A 122 -11.52 -15.02 18.31
C GLY A 122 -10.92 -15.25 19.71
N THR A 123 -10.15 -16.30 19.91
CA THR A 123 -9.47 -16.61 21.17
C THR A 123 -8.00 -16.19 21.15
N THR A 124 -7.45 -15.88 19.98
CA THR A 124 -6.06 -15.48 19.81
C THR A 124 -5.83 -14.05 20.27
N SER A 125 -4.97 -13.87 21.25
CA SER A 125 -4.55 -12.54 21.72
C SER A 125 -3.27 -12.06 21.03
N PRO A 126 -2.96 -10.75 21.04
CA PRO A 126 -1.69 -10.26 20.51
C PRO A 126 -0.46 -10.90 21.17
N ALA A 127 -0.53 -11.26 22.45
CA ALA A 127 0.56 -11.90 23.17
C ALA A 127 0.84 -13.32 22.64
N ASP A 128 -0.18 -14.06 22.21
CA ASP A 128 -0.03 -15.42 21.68
C ASP A 128 0.76 -15.44 20.37
N VAL A 129 0.74 -14.34 19.62
CA VAL A 129 1.44 -14.19 18.34
C VAL A 129 2.68 -13.29 18.43
N GLY A 130 3.10 -12.94 19.65
CA GLY A 130 4.33 -12.17 19.87
C GLY A 130 4.25 -10.69 19.56
N TRP A 131 3.04 -10.12 19.60
CA TRP A 131 2.81 -8.67 19.35
C TRP A 131 2.68 -7.89 20.66
#